data_5522a2264c766d2c1741092b280168bd
#
_entry.id   5522a2264c766d2c1741092b280168bd
#
_cell.length_a   1.000
_cell.length_b   1.000
_cell.length_c   1.000
_cell.angle_alpha   90.00
_cell.angle_beta   90.00
_cell.angle_gamma   90.00
#
_symmetry.space_group_name_H-M   'P 1'
#
loop_
_entity.id
_entity.type
_entity.pdbx_description
1 polymer ?
#
loop_
_entity_poly.entity_id
_entity_poly.type
_entity_poly.pdbx_seq_one_letter_code
_entity_poly.pdbx_strand_id
1 'polypeptide(L)'
;MISFRAFLPFMFPLARKVEMRNAARVTQKRKSRPAWKNWMEYAFFRGFEFVFGLFPPVCIDWAGRKIGSWAWHLAKKRRETVIRNCKIAWGEELNRVGLENLSRSIFSTCGANLFGGMRSSLMTDEQIRRHVTMEGVDCLKKSLAENPNGVIFALAHMGNWEILARLGVLIIPGVTCGAFYRPLNNPLINRLVAKRRNSSGTQLFSSKKGFIKACALLRGGGVLGMLCDQHAGGSGELSTFFGRITPCSPLPALLQRRTGAAVFYAAVIRTSPAHWKVILTPQPLTEDAGTPSIMKGLERTLSLSPADGFWLHDRWKLPTTKPLSLINRRGDLGIAAKPYQILLVLSHDEKIRNASLPALQYLIEQRTDLRFFLLGKAEELIAAHVTRVENPDNAELVHFCDALSRNNPLPLDIALIADAPVISSRRSTVPIVAGLGGADSSWLTIRLS
;
A
#
# COMPACT_ATOMS: atom_id res chain seq x y z
N MET A 1 -4.42 5.90 12.51
CA MET A 1 -4.68 7.17 11.81
C MET A 1 -3.70 7.27 10.68
N ILE A 2 -4.20 6.91 9.49
CA ILE A 2 -3.50 7.10 8.23
C ILE A 2 -3.10 8.54 8.16
N SER A 3 -1.90 8.71 7.73
CA SER A 3 -1.33 9.98 7.39
C SER A 3 -2.42 10.89 6.81
N PHE A 4 -2.84 11.87 7.60
CA PHE A 4 -3.61 13.05 7.18
C PHE A 4 -3.01 13.67 5.89
N ARG A 5 -1.80 13.28 5.53
CA ARG A 5 -1.13 13.58 4.25
C ARG A 5 -1.81 12.96 3.01
N ALA A 6 -2.59 11.89 3.14
CA ALA A 6 -3.30 11.36 1.98
C ALA A 6 -4.54 12.21 1.65
N PHE A 7 -5.09 12.93 2.64
CA PHE A 7 -6.31 13.74 2.49
C PHE A 7 -6.06 15.27 2.51
N LEU A 8 -4.95 15.76 3.11
CA LEU A 8 -4.60 17.19 3.05
C LEU A 8 -4.51 17.76 1.61
N PRO A 9 -4.05 17.02 0.59
CA PRO A 9 -4.07 17.52 -0.79
C PRO A 9 -5.48 17.70 -1.36
N PHE A 10 -6.51 17.09 -0.76
CA PHE A 10 -7.91 17.26 -1.19
C PHE A 10 -8.55 18.53 -0.66
N MET A 11 -8.09 19.04 0.48
CA MET A 11 -8.67 20.22 1.12
C MET A 11 -7.93 21.53 0.81
N PHE A 12 -6.66 21.49 0.37
CA PHE A 12 -5.86 22.69 0.10
C PHE A 12 -4.95 22.53 -1.14
N PRO A 13 -5.24 23.23 -2.25
CA PRO A 13 -4.42 23.17 -3.48
C PRO A 13 -3.01 23.77 -3.39
N LEU A 14 -2.65 24.45 -2.30
CA LEU A 14 -1.44 25.29 -2.17
C LEU A 14 -0.15 24.58 -1.69
N ALA A 15 -0.15 23.24 -1.45
CA ALA A 15 1.04 22.53 -0.97
C ALA A 15 1.97 21.99 -2.08
N ARG A 16 2.00 22.62 -3.26
CA ARG A 16 2.53 22.03 -4.52
C ARG A 16 4.03 22.26 -4.80
N LYS A 17 4.88 22.64 -3.85
CA LYS A 17 6.27 23.07 -4.18
C LYS A 17 7.44 22.38 -3.47
N VAL A 18 7.33 21.17 -2.89
CA VAL A 18 8.42 20.60 -2.06
C VAL A 18 8.99 19.24 -2.51
N GLU A 19 8.57 18.65 -3.60
CA GLU A 19 9.01 17.26 -3.96
C GLU A 19 10.25 17.13 -4.88
N MET A 20 10.93 18.22 -5.24
CA MET A 20 12.01 18.19 -6.26
C MET A 20 13.46 18.28 -5.73
N ARG A 21 13.75 18.06 -4.45
CA ARG A 21 15.11 18.18 -3.90
C ARG A 21 15.61 17.05 -3.02
N ASN A 22 15.27 15.80 -3.28
CA ASN A 22 15.63 14.68 -2.39
C ASN A 22 16.70 13.69 -2.89
N ALA A 23 17.44 13.99 -3.95
CA ALA A 23 18.57 13.14 -4.38
C ALA A 23 19.91 13.48 -3.66
N ALA A 24 19.98 14.56 -2.89
CA ALA A 24 21.22 15.05 -2.26
C ALA A 24 21.12 15.30 -0.77
N ARG A 25 20.36 14.50 0.01
CA ARG A 25 20.20 14.77 1.46
C ARG A 25 20.34 13.53 2.33
N VAL A 26 21.56 13.08 2.53
CA VAL A 26 21.89 12.08 3.57
C VAL A 26 22.06 12.71 4.97
N THR A 27 22.06 13.99 5.18
CA THR A 27 22.22 14.63 6.52
C THR A 27 21.58 15.99 6.67
N GLN A 28 20.33 16.20 6.28
CA GLN A 28 19.66 17.41 6.74
C GLN A 28 18.72 17.09 7.91
N LYS A 29 19.07 17.60 9.12
CA LYS A 29 18.16 17.73 10.28
C LYS A 29 16.82 18.26 9.75
N ARG A 30 15.74 17.50 9.93
CA ARG A 30 14.38 17.95 9.61
C ARG A 30 14.18 19.32 10.26
N LYS A 31 14.04 20.39 9.47
CA LYS A 31 13.63 21.70 9.99
C LYS A 31 12.39 21.48 10.85
N SER A 32 12.44 21.91 12.10
CA SER A 32 11.32 21.82 13.02
C SER A 32 10.12 22.57 12.40
N ARG A 33 8.99 21.92 12.38
CA ARG A 33 7.75 22.57 11.93
C ARG A 33 7.44 23.73 12.86
N PRO A 34 7.06 24.92 12.36
CA PRO A 34 6.64 26.04 13.19
C PRO A 34 5.51 25.62 14.15
N ALA A 35 5.62 26.02 15.41
CA ALA A 35 4.65 25.65 16.45
C ALA A 35 3.21 26.06 16.10
N TRP A 36 3.03 27.25 15.49
CA TRP A 36 1.72 27.76 15.08
C TRP A 36 1.02 26.85 14.05
N LYS A 37 1.76 26.23 13.11
CA LYS A 37 1.18 25.27 12.15
C LYS A 37 0.67 24.01 12.85
N ASN A 38 1.41 23.51 13.85
CA ASN A 38 0.97 22.37 14.64
C ASN A 38 -0.31 22.70 15.43
N TRP A 39 -0.39 23.93 15.98
CA TRP A 39 -1.58 24.42 16.68
C TRP A 39 -2.78 24.59 15.76
N MET A 40 -2.61 25.17 14.59
CA MET A 40 -3.68 25.29 13.59
C MET A 40 -4.23 23.91 13.15
N GLU A 41 -3.33 22.98 12.78
CA GLU A 41 -3.73 21.61 12.43
C GLU A 41 -4.48 20.92 13.59
N TYR A 42 -4.02 21.14 14.82
CA TYR A 42 -4.65 20.59 16.02
C TYR A 42 -6.02 21.19 16.28
N ALA A 43 -6.14 22.52 16.23
CA ALA A 43 -7.42 23.22 16.42
C ALA A 43 -8.45 22.80 15.37
N PHE A 44 -8.02 22.71 14.11
CA PHE A 44 -8.85 22.22 13.01
C PHE A 44 -9.28 20.76 13.24
N PHE A 45 -8.36 19.89 13.65
CA PHE A 45 -8.67 18.51 13.99
C PHE A 45 -9.72 18.41 15.12
N ARG A 46 -9.56 19.23 16.19
CA ARG A 46 -10.51 19.29 17.31
C ARG A 46 -11.86 19.86 16.89
N GLY A 47 -11.87 20.87 16.02
CA GLY A 47 -13.11 21.41 15.44
C GLY A 47 -13.88 20.36 14.64
N PHE A 48 -13.21 19.59 13.81
CA PHE A 48 -13.83 18.46 13.11
C PHE A 48 -14.38 17.41 14.09
N GLU A 49 -13.63 17.04 15.11
CA GLU A 49 -14.11 16.10 16.12
C GLU A 49 -15.35 16.62 16.84
N PHE A 50 -15.37 17.91 17.19
CA PHE A 50 -16.54 18.53 17.81
C PHE A 50 -17.77 18.42 16.89
N VAL A 51 -17.63 18.85 15.63
CA VAL A 51 -18.71 18.74 14.63
C VAL A 51 -19.15 17.30 14.46
N PHE A 52 -18.22 16.35 14.33
CA PHE A 52 -18.56 14.94 14.18
C PHE A 52 -19.24 14.34 15.41
N GLY A 53 -18.96 14.89 16.60
CA GLY A 53 -19.62 14.51 17.83
C GLY A 53 -21.09 14.88 17.89
N LEU A 54 -21.50 15.95 17.21
CA LEU A 54 -22.87 16.45 17.19
C LEU A 54 -23.83 15.61 16.34
N PHE A 55 -23.28 14.84 15.37
CA PHE A 55 -24.11 14.08 14.43
C PHE A 55 -24.10 12.58 14.74
N PRO A 56 -25.21 11.88 14.42
CA PRO A 56 -25.25 10.43 14.47
C PRO A 56 -24.16 9.79 13.59
N PRO A 57 -23.61 8.63 13.97
CA PRO A 57 -22.58 7.95 13.19
C PRO A 57 -22.97 7.68 11.74
N VAL A 58 -24.25 7.40 11.49
CA VAL A 58 -24.81 7.16 10.13
C VAL A 58 -24.70 8.40 9.24
N CYS A 59 -24.96 9.60 9.77
CA CYS A 59 -24.84 10.87 9.03
C CYS A 59 -23.38 11.14 8.64
N ILE A 60 -22.45 10.86 9.56
CA ILE A 60 -21.02 11.02 9.32
C ILE A 60 -20.53 10.02 8.27
N ASP A 61 -21.01 8.79 8.30
CA ASP A 61 -20.74 7.78 7.29
C ASP A 61 -21.22 8.20 5.90
N TRP A 62 -22.45 8.66 5.81
CA TRP A 62 -23.05 9.17 4.58
C TRP A 62 -22.27 10.35 4.01
N ALA A 63 -21.93 11.35 4.83
CA ALA A 63 -21.11 12.48 4.43
C ALA A 63 -19.73 12.03 3.91
N GLY A 64 -19.09 11.07 4.60
CA GLY A 64 -17.84 10.49 4.17
C GLY A 64 -17.93 9.80 2.82
N ARG A 65 -19.00 9.03 2.57
CA ARG A 65 -19.27 8.40 1.28
C ARG A 65 -19.41 9.41 0.15
N LYS A 66 -20.18 10.47 0.37
CA LYS A 66 -20.38 11.54 -0.63
C LYS A 66 -19.08 12.26 -0.96
N ILE A 67 -18.31 12.63 0.07
CA ILE A 67 -17.00 13.28 -0.11
C ILE A 67 -16.02 12.34 -0.82
N GLY A 68 -16.00 11.06 -0.48
CA GLY A 68 -15.20 10.06 -1.17
C GLY A 68 -15.57 9.93 -2.64
N SER A 69 -16.87 9.88 -2.95
CA SER A 69 -17.36 9.83 -4.33
C SER A 69 -16.98 11.09 -5.14
N TRP A 70 -17.05 12.28 -4.54
CA TRP A 70 -16.56 13.51 -5.18
C TRP A 70 -15.05 13.49 -5.40
N ALA A 71 -14.30 12.96 -4.43
CA ALA A 71 -12.84 12.82 -4.55
C ALA A 71 -12.44 11.95 -5.74
N TRP A 72 -13.23 10.98 -6.16
CA TRP A 72 -13.03 10.20 -7.38
C TRP A 72 -12.90 11.11 -8.62
N HIS A 73 -13.72 12.13 -8.75
CA HIS A 73 -13.68 13.03 -9.90
C HIS A 73 -12.51 14.02 -9.82
N LEU A 74 -12.18 14.51 -8.64
CA LEU A 74 -11.21 15.56 -8.43
C LEU A 74 -9.75 15.06 -8.34
N ALA A 75 -9.55 13.85 -7.81
CA ALA A 75 -8.22 13.34 -7.50
C ALA A 75 -7.67 12.39 -8.56
N LYS A 76 -7.46 12.89 -9.79
CA LYS A 76 -6.99 12.08 -10.94
C LYS A 76 -5.83 11.15 -10.58
N LYS A 77 -4.73 11.65 -9.98
CA LYS A 77 -3.56 10.83 -9.61
C LYS A 77 -3.88 9.70 -8.64
N ARG A 78 -4.80 9.92 -7.68
CA ARG A 78 -5.19 8.87 -6.72
C ARG A 78 -6.11 7.86 -7.37
N ARG A 79 -7.02 8.31 -8.24
CA ARG A 79 -7.86 7.43 -9.04
C ARG A 79 -7.02 6.46 -9.88
N GLU A 80 -6.01 6.97 -10.58
CA GLU A 80 -5.07 6.17 -11.34
C GLU A 80 -4.32 5.15 -10.48
N THR A 81 -3.86 5.57 -9.29
CA THR A 81 -3.24 4.66 -8.31
C THR A 81 -4.19 3.52 -7.90
N VAL A 82 -5.44 3.85 -7.59
CA VAL A 82 -6.44 2.84 -7.20
C VAL A 82 -6.73 1.88 -8.35
N ILE A 83 -7.00 2.40 -9.55
CA ILE A 83 -7.25 1.59 -10.75
C ILE A 83 -6.06 0.65 -11.01
N ARG A 84 -4.83 1.18 -10.94
CA ARG A 84 -3.61 0.38 -11.12
C ARG A 84 -3.48 -0.72 -10.07
N ASN A 85 -3.72 -0.41 -8.81
CA ASN A 85 -3.67 -1.39 -7.73
C ASN A 85 -4.75 -2.48 -7.89
N CYS A 86 -5.98 -2.10 -8.21
CA CYS A 86 -7.07 -3.03 -8.47
C CYS A 86 -6.77 -3.91 -9.69
N LYS A 87 -6.17 -3.35 -10.73
CA LYS A 87 -5.77 -4.09 -11.92
C LYS A 87 -4.69 -5.12 -11.63
N ILE A 88 -3.72 -4.82 -10.77
CA ILE A 88 -2.72 -5.79 -10.34
C ILE A 88 -3.38 -6.91 -9.53
N ALA A 89 -4.29 -6.57 -8.63
CA ALA A 89 -4.93 -7.55 -7.76
C ALA A 89 -5.94 -8.43 -8.51
N TRP A 90 -6.83 -7.83 -9.31
CA TRP A 90 -8.01 -8.48 -9.89
C TRP A 90 -8.19 -8.27 -11.40
N GLY A 91 -7.16 -7.79 -12.12
CA GLY A 91 -7.28 -7.52 -13.58
C GLY A 91 -7.46 -8.77 -14.45
N GLU A 92 -7.22 -9.96 -13.89
CA GLU A 92 -7.50 -11.23 -14.55
C GLU A 92 -8.97 -11.67 -14.35
N GLU A 93 -9.61 -11.20 -13.28
CA GLU A 93 -10.97 -11.58 -12.88
C GLU A 93 -12.00 -10.53 -13.29
N LEU A 94 -11.61 -9.24 -13.29
CA LEU A 94 -12.47 -8.11 -13.56
C LEU A 94 -12.14 -7.46 -14.90
N ASN A 95 -13.17 -7.26 -15.72
CA ASN A 95 -13.04 -6.44 -16.91
C ASN A 95 -12.90 -4.95 -16.56
N ARG A 96 -12.68 -4.09 -17.57
CA ARG A 96 -12.48 -2.65 -17.40
C ARG A 96 -13.60 -1.97 -16.60
N VAL A 97 -14.86 -2.32 -16.88
CA VAL A 97 -16.04 -1.74 -16.20
C VAL A 97 -16.06 -2.18 -14.74
N GLY A 98 -15.80 -3.45 -14.45
CA GLY A 98 -15.70 -3.98 -13.10
C GLY A 98 -14.60 -3.30 -12.27
N LEU A 99 -13.42 -3.10 -12.86
CA LEU A 99 -12.31 -2.39 -12.22
C LEU A 99 -12.65 -0.93 -11.91
N GLU A 100 -13.33 -0.23 -12.83
CA GLU A 100 -13.75 1.15 -12.61
C GLU A 100 -14.80 1.24 -11.50
N ASN A 101 -15.81 0.36 -11.51
CA ASN A 101 -16.84 0.30 -10.48
C ASN A 101 -16.26 -0.01 -9.10
N LEU A 102 -15.35 -0.99 -9.01
CA LEU A 102 -14.63 -1.29 -7.78
C LEU A 102 -13.85 -0.07 -7.29
N SER A 103 -13.13 0.62 -8.18
CA SER A 103 -12.34 1.80 -7.83
C SER A 103 -13.21 2.96 -7.33
N ARG A 104 -14.38 3.19 -7.92
CA ARG A 104 -15.38 4.17 -7.43
C ARG A 104 -15.88 3.80 -6.04
N SER A 105 -16.21 2.54 -5.83
CA SER A 105 -16.62 2.01 -4.53
C SER A 105 -15.55 2.20 -3.47
N ILE A 106 -14.27 1.92 -3.78
CA ILE A 106 -13.13 2.14 -2.89
C ILE A 106 -13.04 3.61 -2.46
N PHE A 107 -13.20 4.57 -3.36
CA PHE A 107 -13.17 5.99 -3.00
C PHE A 107 -14.30 6.37 -2.05
N SER A 108 -15.51 5.94 -2.36
CA SER A 108 -16.70 6.17 -1.51
C SER A 108 -16.49 5.57 -0.11
N THR A 109 -16.09 4.30 -0.06
CA THR A 109 -15.87 3.55 1.20
C THR A 109 -14.68 4.12 1.99
N CYS A 110 -13.62 4.53 1.31
CA CYS A 110 -12.46 5.15 1.96
C CYS A 110 -12.82 6.48 2.64
N GLY A 111 -13.67 7.30 2.01
CA GLY A 111 -14.24 8.50 2.64
C GLY A 111 -15.05 8.16 3.89
N ALA A 112 -15.94 7.17 3.80
CA ALA A 112 -16.71 6.69 4.94
C ALA A 112 -15.83 6.12 6.07
N ASN A 113 -14.79 5.35 5.73
CA ASN A 113 -13.87 4.76 6.71
C ASN A 113 -13.04 5.82 7.44
N LEU A 114 -12.61 6.87 6.73
CA LEU A 114 -11.88 7.97 7.34
C LEU A 114 -12.76 8.73 8.35
N PHE A 115 -13.96 9.10 7.96
CA PHE A 115 -14.91 9.84 8.81
C PHE A 115 -15.44 8.93 9.93
N GLY A 116 -15.75 7.67 9.62
CA GLY A 116 -16.14 6.65 10.58
C GLY A 116 -15.07 6.39 11.64
N GLY A 117 -13.79 6.34 11.25
CA GLY A 117 -12.66 6.20 12.19
C GLY A 117 -12.55 7.39 13.16
N MET A 118 -12.74 8.62 12.66
CA MET A 118 -12.78 9.81 13.52
C MET A 118 -14.00 9.78 14.46
N ARG A 119 -15.18 9.44 13.96
CA ARG A 119 -16.41 9.37 14.75
C ARG A 119 -16.36 8.25 15.79
N SER A 120 -15.86 7.06 15.43
CA SER A 120 -15.73 5.92 16.35
C SER A 120 -14.74 6.19 17.49
N SER A 121 -13.76 7.07 17.30
CA SER A 121 -12.85 7.50 18.36
C SER A 121 -13.54 8.30 19.48
N LEU A 122 -14.74 8.81 19.21
CA LEU A 122 -15.59 9.57 20.16
C LEU A 122 -16.71 8.70 20.78
N MET A 123 -16.92 7.48 20.29
CA MET A 123 -17.92 6.54 20.80
C MET A 123 -17.51 5.97 22.15
N THR A 124 -18.50 5.64 22.99
CA THR A 124 -18.29 4.80 24.17
C THR A 124 -18.08 3.35 23.76
N ASP A 125 -17.59 2.51 24.68
CA ASP A 125 -17.41 1.08 24.41
C ASP A 125 -18.73 0.37 24.13
N GLU A 126 -19.79 0.77 24.82
CA GLU A 126 -21.16 0.27 24.60
C GLU A 126 -21.65 0.63 23.19
N GLN A 127 -21.41 1.88 22.74
CA GLN A 127 -21.74 2.29 21.37
C GLN A 127 -20.97 1.47 20.34
N ILE A 128 -19.67 1.21 20.57
CA ILE A 128 -18.87 0.38 19.66
C ILE A 128 -19.46 -1.03 19.58
N ARG A 129 -19.81 -1.65 20.71
CA ARG A 129 -20.43 -2.99 20.75
C ARG A 129 -21.72 -3.07 19.93
N ARG A 130 -22.55 -2.01 19.94
CA ARG A 130 -23.78 -1.94 19.14
C ARG A 130 -23.55 -1.80 17.64
N HIS A 131 -22.39 -1.27 17.23
CA HIS A 131 -22.06 -1.02 15.83
C HIS A 131 -21.16 -2.10 15.20
N VAL A 132 -20.74 -3.10 15.98
CA VAL A 132 -19.79 -4.14 15.53
C VAL A 132 -20.30 -5.53 15.84
N THR A 133 -20.39 -6.37 14.83
CA THR A 133 -20.54 -7.82 14.98
C THR A 133 -19.20 -8.50 14.77
N MET A 134 -18.96 -9.65 15.44
CA MET A 134 -17.68 -10.34 15.40
C MET A 134 -17.85 -11.83 15.12
N GLU A 135 -16.95 -12.37 14.29
CA GLU A 135 -16.80 -13.80 14.02
C GLU A 135 -15.37 -14.24 14.33
N GLY A 136 -15.21 -15.52 14.73
CA GLY A 136 -13.90 -16.10 15.01
C GLY A 136 -13.34 -15.77 16.41
N VAL A 137 -14.13 -15.16 17.30
CA VAL A 137 -13.71 -14.81 18.66
C VAL A 137 -13.37 -16.06 19.48
N ASP A 138 -14.16 -17.13 19.34
CA ASP A 138 -13.92 -18.38 20.08
C ASP A 138 -12.63 -19.06 19.62
N CYS A 139 -12.32 -19.02 18.33
CA CYS A 139 -11.04 -19.48 17.80
C CYS A 139 -9.86 -18.69 18.36
N LEU A 140 -9.99 -17.36 18.50
CA LEU A 140 -8.99 -16.53 19.14
C LEU A 140 -8.80 -16.89 20.62
N LYS A 141 -9.89 -17.04 21.37
CA LYS A 141 -9.84 -17.43 22.80
C LYS A 141 -9.20 -18.79 23.00
N LYS A 142 -9.56 -19.76 22.15
CA LYS A 142 -8.95 -21.09 22.15
C LYS A 142 -7.44 -21.00 21.89
N SER A 143 -7.04 -20.25 20.87
CA SER A 143 -5.61 -20.07 20.54
C SER A 143 -4.82 -19.39 21.69
N LEU A 144 -5.42 -18.43 22.39
CA LEU A 144 -4.78 -17.79 23.56
C LEU A 144 -4.67 -18.72 24.77
N ALA A 145 -5.61 -19.65 24.92
CA ALA A 145 -5.55 -20.65 25.99
C ALA A 145 -4.51 -21.75 25.72
N GLU A 146 -4.36 -22.14 24.46
CA GLU A 146 -3.46 -23.21 24.03
C GLU A 146 -2.01 -22.73 23.76
N ASN A 147 -1.81 -21.45 23.38
CA ASN A 147 -0.49 -20.89 23.07
C ASN A 147 -0.07 -19.85 24.11
N PRO A 148 0.86 -20.18 25.03
CA PRO A 148 1.34 -19.25 26.05
C PRO A 148 2.12 -18.05 25.46
N ASN A 149 2.53 -18.12 24.21
CA ASN A 149 3.27 -17.06 23.52
C ASN A 149 2.37 -16.02 22.86
N GLY A 150 1.07 -16.02 23.15
CA GLY A 150 0.14 -15.00 22.70
C GLY A 150 -0.14 -15.00 21.19
N VAL A 151 -0.69 -13.89 20.70
CA VAL A 151 -1.19 -13.77 19.32
C VAL A 151 -0.69 -12.50 18.65
N ILE A 152 -0.26 -12.63 17.40
CA ILE A 152 0.05 -11.52 16.47
C ILE A 152 -1.12 -11.35 15.52
N PHE A 153 -1.71 -10.16 15.47
CA PHE A 153 -2.61 -9.76 14.40
C PHE A 153 -1.84 -9.06 13.28
N ALA A 154 -1.69 -9.74 12.13
CA ALA A 154 -1.24 -9.14 10.89
C ALA A 154 -2.46 -8.48 10.22
N LEU A 155 -2.46 -7.14 10.15
CA LEU A 155 -3.62 -6.35 9.77
C LEU A 155 -3.42 -5.63 8.46
N ALA A 156 -4.50 -5.49 7.68
CA ALA A 156 -4.60 -4.59 6.56
C ALA A 156 -5.33 -3.29 6.96
N HIS A 157 -5.04 -2.19 6.24
CA HIS A 157 -5.85 -0.99 6.30
C HIS A 157 -7.18 -1.26 5.58
N MET A 158 -8.15 -1.81 6.29
CA MET A 158 -9.42 -2.26 5.76
C MET A 158 -10.58 -1.83 6.66
N GLY A 159 -11.66 -1.34 6.06
CA GLY A 159 -12.82 -0.85 6.79
C GLY A 159 -12.46 0.22 7.83
N ASN A 160 -13.11 0.19 8.96
CA ASN A 160 -12.77 1.03 10.12
C ASN A 160 -11.76 0.31 11.04
N TRP A 161 -10.54 0.06 10.55
CA TRP A 161 -9.49 -0.62 11.35
C TRP A 161 -9.12 0.10 12.66
N GLU A 162 -9.48 1.39 12.82
CA GLU A 162 -9.20 2.14 14.06
C GLU A 162 -9.94 1.57 15.28
N ILE A 163 -11.06 0.88 15.07
CA ILE A 163 -11.81 0.24 16.16
C ILE A 163 -11.09 -1.00 16.72
N LEU A 164 -10.22 -1.64 15.94
CA LEU A 164 -9.59 -2.92 16.32
C LEU A 164 -8.77 -2.80 17.62
N ALA A 165 -8.09 -1.68 17.84
CA ALA A 165 -7.31 -1.46 19.06
C ALA A 165 -8.18 -1.44 20.33
N ARG A 166 -9.42 -0.94 20.23
CA ARG A 166 -10.38 -0.96 21.35
C ARG A 166 -11.08 -2.30 21.47
N LEU A 167 -11.47 -2.90 20.35
CA LEU A 167 -12.13 -4.22 20.35
C LEU A 167 -11.25 -5.28 21.00
N GLY A 168 -9.94 -5.29 20.75
CA GLY A 168 -9.02 -6.24 21.38
C GLY A 168 -9.20 -6.27 22.90
N VAL A 169 -9.17 -5.12 23.55
CA VAL A 169 -9.34 -5.02 25.00
C VAL A 169 -10.76 -5.43 25.46
N LEU A 170 -11.78 -5.12 24.64
CA LEU A 170 -13.18 -5.39 24.98
C LEU A 170 -13.58 -6.87 24.88
N ILE A 171 -12.94 -7.64 23.97
CA ILE A 171 -13.32 -9.04 23.71
C ILE A 171 -12.47 -10.07 24.45
N ILE A 172 -11.27 -9.68 24.88
CA ILE A 172 -10.34 -10.52 25.64
C ILE A 172 -9.91 -9.78 26.93
N PRO A 173 -10.84 -9.53 27.85
CA PRO A 173 -10.52 -8.85 29.10
C PRO A 173 -9.45 -9.62 29.87
N GLY A 174 -8.53 -8.88 30.50
CA GLY A 174 -7.39 -9.48 31.23
C GLY A 174 -6.16 -9.80 30.36
N VAL A 175 -6.29 -9.83 29.03
CA VAL A 175 -5.16 -10.03 28.12
C VAL A 175 -4.52 -8.67 27.77
N THR A 176 -3.20 -8.59 27.92
CA THR A 176 -2.45 -7.38 27.57
C THR A 176 -2.43 -7.19 26.06
N CYS A 177 -2.95 -6.06 25.58
CA CYS A 177 -2.98 -5.71 24.17
C CYS A 177 -1.91 -4.69 23.82
N GLY A 178 -1.29 -4.83 22.66
CA GLY A 178 -0.30 -3.90 22.12
C GLY A 178 -0.50 -3.63 20.64
N ALA A 179 0.02 -2.49 20.17
CA ALA A 179 0.00 -2.16 18.76
C ALA A 179 1.29 -1.45 18.32
N PHE A 180 1.82 -1.85 17.15
CA PHE A 180 2.84 -1.06 16.49
C PHE A 180 2.21 0.16 15.82
N TYR A 181 2.81 1.33 16.04
CA TYR A 181 2.34 2.55 15.42
C TYR A 181 3.50 3.41 14.91
N ARG A 182 3.23 4.20 13.91
CA ARG A 182 4.12 5.25 13.44
C ARG A 182 3.65 6.58 14.03
N PRO A 183 4.49 7.28 14.81
CA PRO A 183 4.14 8.60 15.36
C PRO A 183 3.70 9.57 14.26
N LEU A 184 2.65 10.34 14.55
CA LEU A 184 2.14 11.36 13.64
C LEU A 184 3.11 12.54 13.56
N ASN A 185 3.08 13.23 12.41
CA ASN A 185 3.99 14.38 12.20
C ASN A 185 3.66 15.58 13.10
N ASN A 186 2.39 15.75 13.47
CA ASN A 186 1.96 16.79 14.41
C ASN A 186 2.05 16.25 15.85
N PRO A 187 2.91 16.81 16.72
CA PRO A 187 3.12 16.28 18.06
C PRO A 187 1.89 16.42 18.97
N LEU A 188 1.04 17.44 18.76
CA LEU A 188 -0.17 17.67 19.55
C LEU A 188 -1.23 16.60 19.23
N ILE A 189 -1.48 16.35 17.95
CA ILE A 189 -2.40 15.29 17.49
C ILE A 189 -1.85 13.92 17.91
N ASN A 190 -0.54 13.71 17.75
CA ASN A 190 0.10 12.45 18.16
C ASN A 190 -0.11 12.15 19.64
N ARG A 191 0.09 13.17 20.51
CA ARG A 191 -0.11 13.04 21.97
C ARG A 191 -1.57 12.69 22.29
N LEU A 192 -2.53 13.36 21.63
CA LEU A 192 -3.96 13.10 21.83
C LEU A 192 -4.33 11.66 21.44
N VAL A 193 -3.92 11.21 20.26
CA VAL A 193 -4.21 9.85 19.75
C VAL A 193 -3.53 8.78 20.62
N ALA A 194 -2.26 9.00 21.00
CA ALA A 194 -1.55 8.10 21.90
C ALA A 194 -2.24 8.01 23.27
N LYS A 195 -2.66 9.14 23.84
CA LYS A 195 -3.41 9.17 25.10
C LYS A 195 -4.68 8.33 25.01
N ARG A 196 -5.47 8.47 23.95
CA ARG A 196 -6.72 7.71 23.75
C ARG A 196 -6.50 6.20 23.64
N ARG A 197 -5.46 5.79 22.89
CA ARG A 197 -5.13 4.37 22.77
C ARG A 197 -4.64 3.78 24.07
N ASN A 198 -3.79 4.51 24.80
CA ASN A 198 -3.32 4.07 26.10
C ASN A 198 -4.46 4.01 27.15
N SER A 199 -5.41 4.97 27.12
CA SER A 199 -6.57 4.94 28.03
C SER A 199 -7.51 3.76 27.76
N SER A 200 -7.46 3.20 26.56
CA SER A 200 -8.16 1.94 26.23
C SER A 200 -7.38 0.68 26.64
N GLY A 201 -6.26 0.80 27.38
CA GLY A 201 -5.45 -0.34 27.82
C GLY A 201 -4.48 -0.90 26.78
N THR A 202 -4.38 -0.29 25.58
CA THR A 202 -3.48 -0.78 24.52
C THR A 202 -2.10 -0.15 24.64
N GLN A 203 -1.05 -0.96 24.78
CA GLN A 203 0.34 -0.51 24.78
C GLN A 203 0.79 -0.14 23.37
N LEU A 204 1.46 1.01 23.20
CA LEU A 204 1.94 1.48 21.92
C LEU A 204 3.44 1.29 21.75
N PHE A 205 3.84 0.62 20.66
CA PHE A 205 5.23 0.39 20.31
C PHE A 205 5.64 1.20 19.08
N SER A 206 6.74 1.94 19.17
CA SER A 206 7.34 2.59 18.00
C SER A 206 8.41 1.70 17.37
N SER A 207 8.52 1.74 16.03
CA SER A 207 9.18 0.75 15.20
C SER A 207 10.62 0.35 15.58
N LYS A 208 11.46 1.23 16.13
CA LYS A 208 12.88 0.92 16.38
C LYS A 208 13.19 0.39 17.78
N LYS A 209 12.50 0.86 18.81
CA LYS A 209 12.72 0.44 20.21
C LYS A 209 11.64 -0.51 20.73
N GLY A 210 10.61 -0.74 19.93
CA GLY A 210 9.42 -1.51 20.30
C GLY A 210 9.57 -3.02 20.12
N PHE A 211 10.54 -3.52 19.33
CA PHE A 211 10.64 -4.93 19.00
C PHE A 211 10.83 -5.82 20.24
N ILE A 212 11.79 -5.48 21.11
CA ILE A 212 12.06 -6.25 22.35
C ILE A 212 10.83 -6.25 23.27
N LYS A 213 10.20 -5.08 23.46
CA LYS A 213 8.99 -4.96 24.27
C LYS A 213 7.81 -5.75 23.67
N ALA A 214 7.69 -5.76 22.36
CA ALA A 214 6.68 -6.56 21.65
C ALA A 214 6.91 -8.07 21.84
N CYS A 215 8.17 -8.52 21.76
CA CYS A 215 8.51 -9.92 22.09
C CYS A 215 8.18 -10.27 23.55
N ALA A 216 8.46 -9.37 24.51
CA ALA A 216 8.13 -9.58 25.89
C ALA A 216 6.61 -9.65 26.13
N LEU A 217 5.84 -8.76 25.49
CA LEU A 217 4.37 -8.80 25.55
C LEU A 217 3.83 -10.14 25.01
N LEU A 218 4.31 -10.60 23.86
CA LEU A 218 3.87 -11.86 23.27
C LEU A 218 4.23 -13.07 24.14
N ARG A 219 5.47 -13.15 24.63
CA ARG A 219 5.89 -14.24 25.55
C ARG A 219 5.13 -14.25 26.89
N GLY A 220 4.52 -13.14 27.25
CA GLY A 220 3.59 -13.04 28.37
C GLY A 220 2.14 -13.34 28.02
N GLY A 221 1.86 -14.01 26.89
CA GLY A 221 0.51 -14.35 26.45
C GLY A 221 -0.31 -13.18 25.89
N GLY A 222 0.33 -12.05 25.59
CA GLY A 222 -0.35 -10.85 25.11
C GLY A 222 -0.74 -10.90 23.63
N VAL A 223 -1.51 -9.92 23.19
CA VAL A 223 -1.96 -9.75 21.81
C VAL A 223 -1.34 -8.50 21.20
N LEU A 224 -0.77 -8.65 20.01
CA LEU A 224 -0.06 -7.59 19.31
C LEU A 224 -0.62 -7.34 17.92
N GLY A 225 -1.18 -6.15 17.67
CA GLY A 225 -1.67 -5.73 16.36
C GLY A 225 -0.66 -4.90 15.56
N MET A 226 -0.56 -5.15 14.26
CA MET A 226 0.25 -4.33 13.35
C MET A 226 -0.29 -4.29 11.94
N LEU A 227 -0.37 -3.07 11.37
CA LEU A 227 -0.72 -2.84 9.98
C LEU A 227 0.51 -3.06 9.10
N CYS A 228 0.46 -4.02 8.17
CA CYS A 228 1.61 -4.46 7.38
C CYS A 228 1.35 -4.64 5.88
N ASP A 229 0.20 -4.21 5.38
CA ASP A 229 -0.22 -4.28 3.98
C ASP A 229 0.41 -3.22 3.06
N GLN A 230 1.06 -2.19 3.59
CA GLN A 230 1.65 -1.10 2.80
C GLN A 230 3.08 -1.42 2.34
N HIS A 231 3.52 -0.72 1.28
CA HIS A 231 4.88 -0.80 0.76
C HIS A 231 5.92 -0.45 1.84
N ALA A 232 6.80 -1.40 2.18
CA ALA A 232 7.72 -1.28 3.31
C ALA A 232 8.99 -0.45 3.01
N GLY A 233 9.17 -0.01 1.76
CA GLY A 233 10.36 0.75 1.35
C GLY A 233 11.63 -0.09 1.31
N GLY A 234 12.79 0.55 1.43
CA GLY A 234 14.09 -0.12 1.31
C GLY A 234 14.45 -1.08 2.46
N SER A 235 13.67 -1.08 3.55
CA SER A 235 13.82 -2.01 4.68
C SER A 235 12.87 -3.22 4.59
N GLY A 236 12.05 -3.29 3.53
CA GLY A 236 11.13 -4.40 3.29
C GLY A 236 11.85 -5.62 2.72
N GLU A 237 11.33 -6.79 3.03
CA GLU A 237 11.67 -8.04 2.38
C GLU A 237 10.88 -8.16 1.07
N LEU A 238 11.53 -8.60 -0.01
CA LEU A 238 10.83 -8.84 -1.26
C LEU A 238 9.97 -10.10 -1.13
N SER A 239 8.70 -9.93 -1.39
CA SER A 239 7.71 -11.00 -1.39
C SER A 239 6.61 -10.69 -2.39
N THR A 240 5.81 -11.68 -2.75
CA THR A 240 4.63 -11.46 -3.57
C THR A 240 3.49 -10.87 -2.73
N PHE A 241 2.70 -10.01 -3.37
CA PHE A 241 1.42 -9.54 -2.88
C PHE A 241 0.46 -9.42 -4.07
N PHE A 242 -0.63 -10.15 -4.05
CA PHE A 242 -1.50 -10.40 -5.21
C PHE A 242 -0.71 -10.86 -6.44
N GLY A 243 0.21 -11.82 -6.21
CA GLY A 243 1.04 -12.41 -7.25
C GLY A 243 2.15 -11.52 -7.81
N ARG A 244 2.33 -10.27 -7.32
CA ARG A 244 3.37 -9.35 -7.80
C ARG A 244 4.40 -9.04 -6.71
N ILE A 245 5.67 -9.14 -7.06
CA ILE A 245 6.79 -8.87 -6.15
C ILE A 245 6.78 -7.41 -5.70
N THR A 246 6.98 -7.19 -4.40
CA THR A 246 7.01 -5.85 -3.80
C THR A 246 7.66 -5.91 -2.42
N PRO A 247 8.28 -4.83 -1.91
CA PRO A 247 8.77 -4.78 -0.54
C PRO A 247 7.63 -4.91 0.47
N CYS A 248 7.70 -5.95 1.30
CA CYS A 248 6.73 -6.28 2.34
C CYS A 248 7.36 -6.14 3.73
N SER A 249 6.55 -5.89 4.73
CA SER A 249 7.04 -5.79 6.11
C SER A 249 7.40 -7.19 6.65
N PRO A 250 8.66 -7.46 7.00
CA PRO A 250 9.04 -8.74 7.60
C PRO A 250 8.68 -8.84 9.09
N LEU A 251 8.19 -7.76 9.69
CA LEU A 251 8.03 -7.65 11.14
C LEU A 251 7.11 -8.72 11.75
N PRO A 252 5.92 -9.04 11.19
CA PRO A 252 5.07 -10.10 11.73
C PRO A 252 5.77 -11.46 11.74
N ALA A 253 6.38 -11.84 10.61
CA ALA A 253 7.10 -13.11 10.47
C ALA A 253 8.31 -13.21 11.42
N LEU A 254 9.06 -12.10 11.59
CA LEU A 254 10.18 -12.04 12.54
C LEU A 254 9.71 -12.23 13.99
N LEU A 255 8.61 -11.61 14.37
CA LEU A 255 8.02 -11.77 15.72
C LEU A 255 7.51 -13.19 15.92
N GLN A 256 6.80 -13.77 14.95
CA GLN A 256 6.34 -15.16 14.99
C GLN A 256 7.50 -16.12 15.23
N ARG A 257 8.57 -16.04 14.44
CA ARG A 257 9.76 -16.89 14.60
C ARG A 257 10.49 -16.70 15.94
N ARG A 258 10.47 -15.48 16.48
CA ARG A 258 11.18 -15.15 17.74
C ARG A 258 10.40 -15.53 19.00
N THR A 259 9.09 -15.60 18.92
CA THR A 259 8.23 -15.80 20.08
C THR A 259 7.44 -17.10 20.05
N GLY A 260 7.19 -17.67 18.88
CA GLY A 260 6.27 -18.80 18.70
C GLY A 260 4.79 -18.36 18.81
N ALA A 261 4.49 -17.07 18.76
CA ALA A 261 3.13 -16.55 18.83
C ALA A 261 2.29 -17.02 17.63
N ALA A 262 1.02 -17.31 17.87
CA ALA A 262 0.08 -17.60 16.80
C ALA A 262 -0.19 -16.34 15.95
N VAL A 263 -0.47 -16.53 14.67
CA VAL A 263 -0.81 -15.40 13.77
C VAL A 263 -2.28 -15.44 13.41
N PHE A 264 -2.93 -14.30 13.52
CA PHE A 264 -4.30 -14.06 13.11
C PHE A 264 -4.38 -12.87 12.15
N TYR A 265 -5.43 -12.85 11.37
CA TYR A 265 -5.84 -11.76 10.50
C TYR A 265 -7.20 -11.23 10.97
N ALA A 266 -7.48 -9.95 10.69
CA ALA A 266 -8.78 -9.38 10.96
C ALA A 266 -9.29 -8.60 9.74
N ALA A 267 -10.40 -9.06 9.15
CA ALA A 267 -11.13 -8.31 8.16
C ALA A 267 -12.16 -7.42 8.84
N VAL A 268 -12.18 -6.14 8.50
CA VAL A 268 -13.20 -5.19 8.97
C VAL A 268 -14.07 -4.81 7.78
N ILE A 269 -15.22 -5.43 7.67
CA ILE A 269 -16.13 -5.31 6.55
C ILE A 269 -17.29 -4.41 6.94
N ARG A 270 -17.62 -3.44 6.10
CA ARG A 270 -18.78 -2.59 6.28
C ARG A 270 -20.05 -3.34 5.86
N THR A 271 -21.00 -3.50 6.77
CA THR A 271 -22.28 -4.18 6.51
C THR A 271 -23.40 -3.20 6.18
N SER A 272 -23.38 -2.02 6.84
CA SER A 272 -24.32 -0.94 6.59
C SER A 272 -23.71 0.40 7.04
N PRO A 273 -24.35 1.56 6.84
CA PRO A 273 -23.81 2.82 7.33
C PRO A 273 -23.48 2.77 8.82
N ALA A 274 -22.21 3.06 9.15
CA ALA A 274 -21.64 3.04 10.48
C ALA A 274 -21.70 1.67 11.21
N HIS A 275 -21.93 0.55 10.52
CA HIS A 275 -21.89 -0.79 11.09
C HIS A 275 -20.82 -1.64 10.41
N TRP A 276 -20.13 -2.45 11.19
CA TRP A 276 -19.02 -3.27 10.72
C TRP A 276 -19.13 -4.69 11.24
N LYS A 277 -18.69 -5.63 10.40
CA LYS A 277 -18.44 -7.02 10.77
C LYS A 277 -16.94 -7.23 10.84
N VAL A 278 -16.44 -7.74 11.96
CA VAL A 278 -15.04 -8.13 12.13
C VAL A 278 -14.93 -9.62 12.06
N ILE A 279 -14.15 -10.14 11.12
CA ILE A 279 -13.90 -11.58 10.95
C ILE A 279 -12.46 -11.84 11.36
N LEU A 280 -12.27 -12.66 12.38
CA LEU A 280 -10.96 -13.09 12.87
C LEU A 280 -10.63 -14.46 12.28
N THR A 281 -9.48 -14.57 11.60
CA THR A 281 -9.06 -15.81 10.96
C THR A 281 -7.65 -16.17 11.38
N PRO A 282 -7.39 -17.40 11.88
CA PRO A 282 -6.04 -17.85 12.18
C PRO A 282 -5.24 -18.10 10.90
N GLN A 283 -3.92 -18.00 10.98
CA GLN A 283 -3.03 -18.51 9.94
C GLN A 283 -3.17 -20.04 9.87
N PRO A 284 -3.33 -20.63 8.67
CA PRO A 284 -3.36 -22.07 8.51
C PRO A 284 -2.09 -22.73 9.06
N LEU A 285 -2.23 -23.86 9.75
CA LEU A 285 -1.11 -24.61 10.33
C LEU A 285 -0.13 -25.15 9.27
N THR A 286 -0.61 -25.29 8.03
CA THR A 286 0.19 -25.72 6.88
C THR A 286 1.10 -24.62 6.30
N GLU A 287 0.93 -23.37 6.76
CA GLU A 287 1.71 -22.24 6.31
C GLU A 287 2.90 -21.98 7.26
N ASP A 288 4.07 -21.75 6.68
CA ASP A 288 5.29 -21.44 7.43
C ASP A 288 5.29 -20.04 8.05
N ALA A 289 6.25 -19.79 8.96
CA ALA A 289 6.44 -18.49 9.61
C ALA A 289 7.24 -17.53 8.72
N GLY A 290 6.77 -17.30 7.49
CA GLY A 290 7.44 -16.49 6.46
C GLY A 290 6.65 -15.22 6.09
N THR A 291 7.35 -14.23 5.54
CA THR A 291 6.71 -13.04 4.98
C THR A 291 5.74 -13.38 3.84
N PRO A 292 6.02 -14.35 2.94
CA PRO A 292 5.07 -14.78 1.91
C PRO A 292 3.74 -15.26 2.48
N SER A 293 3.78 -16.10 3.50
CA SER A 293 2.56 -16.63 4.15
C SER A 293 1.74 -15.52 4.82
N ILE A 294 2.41 -14.57 5.48
CA ILE A 294 1.74 -13.38 6.04
C ILE A 294 1.05 -12.56 4.94
N MET A 295 1.72 -12.33 3.81
CA MET A 295 1.14 -11.59 2.70
C MET A 295 -0.06 -12.32 2.09
N LYS A 296 0.03 -13.64 1.91
CA LYS A 296 -1.08 -14.47 1.41
C LYS A 296 -2.31 -14.41 2.34
N GLY A 297 -2.11 -14.39 3.64
CA GLY A 297 -3.20 -14.19 4.61
C GLY A 297 -3.85 -12.82 4.49
N LEU A 298 -3.06 -11.75 4.26
CA LEU A 298 -3.59 -10.41 4.01
C LEU A 298 -4.32 -10.31 2.67
N GLU A 299 -3.88 -11.02 1.63
CA GLU A 299 -4.59 -11.12 0.34
C GLU A 299 -5.98 -11.74 0.54
N ARG A 300 -6.06 -12.88 1.25
CA ARG A 300 -7.34 -13.52 1.60
C ARG A 300 -8.25 -12.55 2.36
N THR A 301 -7.69 -11.83 3.34
CA THR A 301 -8.43 -10.85 4.14
C THR A 301 -9.01 -9.73 3.30
N LEU A 302 -8.20 -9.12 2.42
CA LEU A 302 -8.63 -8.02 1.53
C LEU A 302 -9.62 -8.48 0.47
N SER A 303 -9.53 -9.74 0.04
CA SER A 303 -10.45 -10.33 -0.95
C SER A 303 -11.85 -10.60 -0.38
N LEU A 304 -12.04 -10.65 0.94
CA LEU A 304 -13.38 -10.75 1.54
C LEU A 304 -14.25 -9.52 1.27
N SER A 305 -13.65 -8.34 1.16
CA SER A 305 -14.32 -7.10 0.74
C SER A 305 -13.32 -6.13 0.12
N PRO A 306 -13.04 -6.28 -1.18
CA PRO A 306 -12.06 -5.43 -1.87
C PRO A 306 -12.34 -3.93 -1.73
N ALA A 307 -13.61 -3.52 -1.71
CA ALA A 307 -14.01 -2.12 -1.58
C ALA A 307 -13.65 -1.50 -0.21
N ASP A 308 -13.53 -2.30 0.83
CA ASP A 308 -13.14 -1.84 2.17
C ASP A 308 -11.63 -1.65 2.33
N GLY A 309 -10.80 -2.20 1.43
CA GLY A 309 -9.35 -2.04 1.45
C GLY A 309 -8.89 -0.60 1.15
N PHE A 310 -7.78 -0.17 1.76
CA PHE A 310 -7.18 1.14 1.50
C PHE A 310 -6.24 1.13 0.30
N TRP A 311 -6.79 1.16 -0.89
CA TRP A 311 -6.06 1.10 -2.17
C TRP A 311 -5.50 2.44 -2.67
N LEU A 312 -5.67 3.53 -1.93
CA LEU A 312 -5.11 4.85 -2.28
C LEU A 312 -3.60 4.94 -2.06
N HIS A 313 -2.99 3.96 -1.40
CA HIS A 313 -1.55 3.82 -1.24
C HIS A 313 -0.96 3.15 -2.49
N ASP A 314 0.12 3.70 -3.06
CA ASP A 314 0.84 3.09 -4.18
C ASP A 314 1.64 1.87 -3.66
N ARG A 315 0.99 0.69 -3.68
CA ARG A 315 1.52 -0.54 -3.06
C ARG A 315 2.69 -1.13 -3.83
N TRP A 316 2.66 -1.04 -5.15
CA TRP A 316 3.70 -1.55 -6.05
C TRP A 316 4.55 -0.44 -6.65
N LYS A 317 4.85 0.55 -5.85
CA LYS A 317 5.68 1.69 -6.24
C LYS A 317 7.08 1.24 -6.63
N LEU A 318 7.52 1.64 -7.82
CA LEU A 318 8.90 1.45 -8.26
C LEU A 318 9.82 2.56 -7.69
N PRO A 319 11.10 2.24 -7.40
CA PRO A 319 12.10 3.25 -7.06
C PRO A 319 12.28 4.25 -8.20
N THR A 320 12.35 5.53 -7.89
CA THR A 320 12.48 6.58 -8.92
C THR A 320 13.88 6.64 -9.55
N THR A 321 14.91 6.23 -8.82
CA THR A 321 16.32 6.30 -9.27
C THR A 321 16.81 5.04 -9.94
N LYS A 322 16.21 3.88 -9.64
CA LYS A 322 16.58 2.57 -10.20
C LYS A 322 15.32 1.73 -10.35
N PRO A 323 14.43 2.07 -11.30
CA PRO A 323 13.11 1.44 -11.36
C PRO A 323 13.16 -0.07 -11.60
N LEU A 324 14.19 -0.57 -12.31
CA LEU A 324 14.36 -1.98 -12.59
C LEU A 324 15.10 -2.76 -11.46
N SER A 325 15.59 -2.07 -10.42
CA SER A 325 16.36 -2.70 -9.33
C SER A 325 15.52 -3.51 -8.35
N LEU A 326 14.19 -3.36 -8.36
CA LEU A 326 13.30 -4.11 -7.46
C LEU A 326 13.29 -5.60 -7.75
N ILE A 327 13.66 -6.01 -8.93
CA ILE A 327 13.32 -7.30 -9.45
C ILE A 327 14.47 -8.29 -9.37
N ASN A 328 15.66 -7.89 -8.97
CA ASN A 328 16.77 -8.85 -8.97
C ASN A 328 17.67 -8.73 -7.74
N ARG A 329 17.17 -9.16 -6.59
CA ARG A 329 18.10 -9.47 -5.49
C ARG A 329 18.24 -10.96 -5.21
N ARG A 330 17.36 -11.83 -5.73
CA ARG A 330 17.53 -13.29 -5.73
C ARG A 330 16.60 -13.90 -6.77
N GLY A 331 17.12 -14.56 -7.79
CA GLY A 331 16.40 -15.25 -8.86
C GLY A 331 15.57 -16.47 -8.43
N ASP A 332 15.35 -16.68 -7.13
CA ASP A 332 14.75 -17.89 -6.56
C ASP A 332 13.57 -17.62 -5.63
N LEU A 333 12.69 -16.69 -5.94
CA LEU A 333 11.46 -16.63 -5.15
C LEU A 333 10.50 -17.81 -5.44
N GLY A 334 10.82 -18.69 -6.41
CA GLY A 334 10.09 -19.95 -6.67
C GLY A 334 8.57 -19.83 -6.88
N ILE A 335 8.04 -18.60 -6.92
CA ILE A 335 6.63 -18.28 -6.97
C ILE A 335 6.37 -17.58 -8.31
N ALA A 336 5.41 -18.09 -9.08
CA ALA A 336 4.91 -17.43 -10.29
C ALA A 336 4.39 -16.04 -9.91
N ALA A 337 5.16 -14.99 -10.16
CA ALA A 337 4.80 -13.62 -9.89
C ALA A 337 4.19 -12.98 -11.15
N LYS A 338 3.18 -12.14 -10.99
CA LYS A 338 2.68 -11.30 -12.08
C LYS A 338 3.79 -10.35 -12.55
N PRO A 339 4.26 -10.43 -13.81
CA PRO A 339 5.44 -9.70 -14.27
C PRO A 339 5.19 -8.19 -14.28
N TYR A 340 6.27 -7.42 -14.08
CA TYR A 340 6.29 -6.01 -14.42
C TYR A 340 6.32 -5.85 -15.93
N GLN A 341 5.58 -4.87 -16.46
CA GLN A 341 5.44 -4.62 -17.89
C GLN A 341 6.23 -3.39 -18.30
N ILE A 342 7.15 -3.57 -19.24
CA ILE A 342 8.09 -2.55 -19.70
C ILE A 342 7.86 -2.28 -21.18
N LEU A 343 7.60 -1.04 -21.55
CA LEU A 343 7.61 -0.61 -22.96
C LEU A 343 9.03 -0.16 -23.33
N LEU A 344 9.60 -0.79 -24.33
CA LEU A 344 10.83 -0.37 -24.98
C LEU A 344 10.47 0.38 -26.26
N VAL A 345 10.84 1.66 -26.32
CA VAL A 345 10.64 2.50 -27.50
C VAL A 345 11.99 2.67 -28.21
N LEU A 346 12.09 2.06 -29.37
CA LEU A 346 13.31 2.12 -30.19
C LEU A 346 13.39 3.44 -30.93
N SER A 347 14.63 3.90 -31.16
CA SER A 347 14.91 5.07 -31.99
C SER A 347 14.51 4.88 -33.44
N HIS A 348 14.03 5.96 -34.06
CA HIS A 348 13.90 6.05 -35.50
C HIS A 348 15.27 6.25 -36.16
N ASP A 349 16.24 6.87 -35.47
CA ASP A 349 17.62 6.98 -35.91
C ASP A 349 18.31 5.62 -35.84
N GLU A 350 18.78 5.17 -37.03
CA GLU A 350 19.38 3.84 -37.15
C GLU A 350 20.67 3.69 -36.34
N LYS A 351 21.49 4.75 -36.24
CA LYS A 351 22.75 4.72 -35.47
C LYS A 351 22.47 4.55 -33.98
N ILE A 352 21.51 5.31 -33.42
CA ILE A 352 21.13 5.25 -32.03
C ILE A 352 20.48 3.91 -31.75
N ARG A 353 19.59 3.45 -32.63
CA ARG A 353 18.96 2.15 -32.53
C ARG A 353 19.99 1.04 -32.47
N ASN A 354 20.89 0.96 -33.45
CA ASN A 354 21.91 -0.09 -33.52
C ASN A 354 22.88 -0.06 -32.33
N ALA A 355 23.22 1.14 -31.84
CA ALA A 355 24.02 1.29 -30.62
C ALA A 355 23.33 0.81 -29.37
N SER A 356 21.99 0.84 -29.30
CA SER A 356 21.21 0.40 -28.12
C SER A 356 20.87 -1.10 -28.12
N LEU A 357 20.85 -1.75 -29.28
CA LEU A 357 20.46 -3.14 -29.45
C LEU A 357 21.20 -4.13 -28.54
N PRO A 358 22.55 -4.11 -28.41
CA PRO A 358 23.26 -5.06 -27.56
C PRO A 358 22.85 -4.94 -26.09
N ALA A 359 22.64 -3.71 -25.59
CA ALA A 359 22.23 -3.47 -24.21
C ALA A 359 20.78 -3.92 -23.96
N LEU A 360 19.90 -3.73 -24.94
CA LEU A 360 18.51 -4.18 -24.86
C LEU A 360 18.40 -5.69 -24.94
N GLN A 361 19.16 -6.33 -25.82
CA GLN A 361 19.23 -7.77 -25.95
C GLN A 361 19.71 -8.39 -24.62
N TYR A 362 20.82 -7.89 -24.08
CA TYR A 362 21.31 -8.30 -22.77
C TYR A 362 20.25 -8.11 -21.66
N LEU A 363 19.56 -6.97 -21.63
CA LEU A 363 18.47 -6.72 -20.67
C LEU A 363 17.36 -7.77 -20.81
N ILE A 364 16.93 -8.07 -22.02
CA ILE A 364 15.87 -9.05 -22.30
C ILE A 364 16.31 -10.45 -21.87
N GLU A 365 17.50 -10.87 -22.23
CA GLU A 365 18.04 -12.18 -21.88
C GLU A 365 18.17 -12.37 -20.36
N GLN A 366 18.65 -11.35 -19.64
CA GLN A 366 18.86 -11.40 -18.19
C GLN A 366 17.58 -11.22 -17.38
N ARG A 367 16.48 -10.72 -17.96
CA ARG A 367 15.30 -10.32 -17.24
C ARG A 367 14.05 -11.02 -17.73
N THR A 368 14.09 -12.36 -17.70
CA THR A 368 12.95 -13.25 -18.02
C THR A 368 11.76 -13.09 -17.04
N ASP A 369 11.98 -12.44 -15.91
CA ASP A 369 10.98 -12.06 -14.90
C ASP A 369 10.13 -10.84 -15.30
N LEU A 370 10.51 -10.13 -16.38
CA LEU A 370 9.79 -8.99 -16.94
C LEU A 370 9.01 -9.38 -18.19
N ARG A 371 8.02 -8.58 -18.53
CA ARG A 371 7.35 -8.63 -19.82
C ARG A 371 7.67 -7.35 -20.59
N PHE A 372 8.22 -7.51 -21.77
CA PHE A 372 8.58 -6.39 -22.63
C PHE A 372 7.56 -6.20 -23.74
N PHE A 373 7.19 -4.96 -23.98
CA PHE A 373 6.51 -4.51 -25.20
C PHE A 373 7.52 -3.72 -26.02
N LEU A 374 7.68 -4.05 -27.28
CA LEU A 374 8.65 -3.44 -28.17
C LEU A 374 7.92 -2.58 -29.22
N LEU A 375 8.16 -1.28 -29.19
CA LEU A 375 7.69 -0.32 -30.19
C LEU A 375 8.86 0.09 -31.08
N GLY A 376 8.77 -0.22 -32.37
CA GLY A 376 9.81 0.02 -33.37
C GLY A 376 10.34 -1.27 -34.00
N LYS A 377 11.21 -1.09 -35.02
CA LYS A 377 11.77 -2.21 -35.82
C LYS A 377 13.09 -2.69 -35.20
N ALA A 378 13.14 -3.92 -34.74
CA ALA A 378 14.35 -4.66 -34.37
C ALA A 378 14.02 -6.16 -34.43
N GLU A 379 14.44 -6.81 -35.52
CA GLU A 379 14.13 -8.22 -35.74
C GLU A 379 14.93 -9.12 -34.78
N GLU A 380 16.04 -8.65 -34.28
CA GLU A 380 16.98 -9.35 -33.41
C GLU A 380 16.44 -9.52 -31.97
N LEU A 381 15.52 -8.65 -31.55
CA LEU A 381 14.98 -8.69 -30.18
C LEU A 381 13.77 -9.62 -30.11
N ILE A 382 14.01 -10.94 -30.15
CA ILE A 382 12.99 -11.97 -30.08
C ILE A 382 13.18 -12.81 -28.81
N ALA A 383 12.14 -12.85 -27.97
CA ALA A 383 12.07 -13.76 -26.82
C ALA A 383 10.61 -14.00 -26.45
N ALA A 384 10.32 -15.12 -25.76
CA ALA A 384 8.94 -15.51 -25.40
C ALA A 384 8.22 -14.47 -24.51
N HIS A 385 8.95 -13.64 -23.79
CA HIS A 385 8.43 -12.58 -22.92
C HIS A 385 8.48 -11.17 -23.57
N VAL A 386 8.79 -11.10 -24.87
CA VAL A 386 8.76 -9.87 -25.67
C VAL A 386 7.56 -9.90 -26.62
N THR A 387 6.77 -8.85 -26.60
CA THR A 387 5.62 -8.66 -27.49
C THR A 387 5.83 -7.40 -28.33
N ARG A 388 5.80 -7.51 -29.63
CA ARG A 388 5.83 -6.36 -30.52
C ARG A 388 4.49 -5.63 -30.48
N VAL A 389 4.54 -4.32 -30.46
CA VAL A 389 3.37 -3.45 -30.47
C VAL A 389 3.54 -2.37 -31.53
N GLU A 390 2.44 -1.97 -32.12
CA GLU A 390 2.39 -0.90 -33.11
C GLU A 390 1.60 0.27 -32.55
N ASN A 391 1.97 1.47 -32.98
CA ASN A 391 1.22 2.70 -32.72
C ASN A 391 0.55 3.14 -34.03
N PRO A 392 -0.59 2.51 -34.43
CA PRO A 392 -1.18 2.67 -35.75
C PRO A 392 -1.62 4.12 -36.05
N ASP A 393 -2.00 4.84 -35.00
CA ASP A 393 -2.51 6.21 -35.12
C ASP A 393 -1.41 7.28 -35.00
N ASN A 394 -0.13 6.90 -34.91
CA ASN A 394 0.97 7.78 -34.55
C ASN A 394 0.65 8.68 -33.35
N ALA A 395 -0.13 8.14 -32.41
CA ALA A 395 -0.55 8.85 -31.23
C ALA A 395 0.66 9.33 -30.41
N GLU A 396 0.51 10.45 -29.72
CA GLU A 396 1.54 10.90 -28.78
C GLU A 396 1.88 9.75 -27.81
N LEU A 397 3.16 9.50 -27.56
CA LEU A 397 3.66 8.37 -26.76
C LEU A 397 2.95 8.25 -25.41
N VAL A 398 2.59 9.37 -24.79
CA VAL A 398 1.82 9.38 -23.54
C VAL A 398 0.45 8.73 -23.70
N HIS A 399 -0.26 9.06 -24.76
CA HIS A 399 -1.57 8.47 -25.07
C HIS A 399 -1.47 7.00 -25.43
N PHE A 400 -0.43 6.63 -26.16
CA PHE A 400 -0.12 5.24 -26.48
C PHE A 400 0.17 4.41 -25.24
N CYS A 401 1.03 4.89 -24.33
CA CYS A 401 1.30 4.23 -23.03
C CYS A 401 0.02 4.03 -22.20
N ASP A 402 -0.83 5.05 -22.14
CA ASP A 402 -2.09 4.97 -21.42
C ASP A 402 -3.08 3.98 -22.09
N ALA A 403 -3.12 3.91 -23.42
CA ALA A 403 -3.94 2.95 -24.16
C ALA A 403 -3.42 1.52 -23.97
N LEU A 404 -2.12 1.30 -24.12
CA LEU A 404 -1.48 0.01 -23.89
C LEU A 404 -1.72 -0.49 -22.46
N SER A 405 -1.55 0.40 -21.48
CA SER A 405 -1.81 0.09 -20.07
C SER A 405 -3.29 -0.24 -19.82
N ARG A 406 -4.24 0.39 -20.51
CA ARG A 406 -5.67 0.11 -20.37
C ARG A 406 -6.07 -1.24 -20.95
N ASN A 407 -5.52 -1.60 -22.11
CA ASN A 407 -5.94 -2.77 -22.88
C ASN A 407 -5.31 -4.08 -22.42
N ASN A 408 -4.21 -4.03 -21.65
CA ASN A 408 -3.57 -5.23 -21.12
C ASN A 408 -4.15 -5.63 -19.75
N PRO A 409 -4.16 -6.90 -19.36
CA PRO A 409 -4.64 -7.38 -18.05
C PRO A 409 -3.81 -6.83 -16.89
N LEU A 410 -2.51 -6.58 -17.06
CA LEU A 410 -1.66 -5.91 -16.10
C LEU A 410 -1.33 -4.48 -16.57
N PRO A 411 -1.08 -3.54 -15.66
CA PRO A 411 -0.72 -2.17 -16.03
C PRO A 411 0.69 -2.10 -16.61
N LEU A 412 0.91 -1.20 -17.56
CA LEU A 412 2.25 -0.81 -17.97
C LEU A 412 2.95 -0.10 -16.81
N ASP A 413 4.17 -0.53 -16.48
CA ASP A 413 4.88 -0.06 -15.30
C ASP A 413 5.89 1.06 -15.62
N ILE A 414 6.55 0.98 -16.79
CA ILE A 414 7.53 1.96 -17.23
C ILE A 414 7.66 1.93 -18.76
N ALA A 415 7.95 3.08 -19.35
CA ALA A 415 8.39 3.18 -20.73
C ALA A 415 9.86 3.64 -20.76
N LEU A 416 10.71 2.93 -21.49
CA LEU A 416 12.12 3.23 -21.72
C LEU A 416 12.28 3.66 -23.17
N ILE A 417 12.84 4.87 -23.37
CA ILE A 417 13.04 5.47 -24.72
C ILE A 417 14.53 5.55 -25.03
N ALA A 418 14.93 5.08 -26.20
CA ALA A 418 16.32 5.07 -26.63
C ALA A 418 16.89 6.45 -26.99
N ASP A 419 16.07 7.42 -27.39
CA ASP A 419 16.46 8.61 -28.14
C ASP A 419 16.57 9.91 -27.38
N ALA A 420 16.16 10.00 -26.15
CA ALA A 420 16.02 11.34 -25.56
C ALA A 420 16.89 11.52 -24.32
N PRO A 421 17.40 12.74 -24.08
CA PRO A 421 17.96 13.10 -22.78
C PRO A 421 16.87 12.88 -21.71
N VAL A 422 17.27 12.45 -20.51
CA VAL A 422 16.40 12.07 -19.41
C VAL A 422 15.24 13.06 -19.22
N ILE A 423 14.10 12.76 -19.82
CA ILE A 423 12.87 13.54 -19.64
C ILE A 423 11.93 12.71 -18.76
N SER A 424 11.87 13.02 -17.49
CA SER A 424 10.79 12.50 -16.66
C SER A 424 9.50 13.25 -16.99
N SER A 425 8.68 12.72 -17.88
CA SER A 425 7.38 13.32 -18.19
C SER A 425 6.43 13.13 -17.00
N ARG A 426 5.99 14.25 -16.40
CA ARG A 426 5.00 14.27 -15.32
C ARG A 426 3.55 14.19 -15.82
N ARG A 427 3.33 14.09 -17.13
CA ARG A 427 1.99 14.10 -17.73
C ARG A 427 1.42 12.69 -17.93
N SER A 428 2.28 11.66 -17.97
CA SER A 428 1.85 10.26 -18.10
C SER A 428 1.56 9.59 -16.74
N THR A 429 0.62 8.66 -16.74
CA THR A 429 0.36 7.74 -15.61
C THR A 429 1.47 6.70 -15.46
N VAL A 430 2.18 6.44 -16.55
CA VAL A 430 3.33 5.54 -16.66
C VAL A 430 4.61 6.36 -16.58
N PRO A 431 5.57 6.02 -15.71
CA PRO A 431 6.90 6.65 -15.73
C PRO A 431 7.57 6.45 -17.07
N ILE A 432 7.92 7.54 -17.75
CA ILE A 432 8.68 7.52 -19.00
C ILE A 432 10.12 7.90 -18.66
N VAL A 433 11.05 7.03 -18.97
CA VAL A 433 12.50 7.23 -18.77
C VAL A 433 13.16 7.22 -20.14
N ALA A 434 13.83 8.31 -20.47
CA ALA A 434 14.57 8.46 -21.71
C ALA A 434 16.08 8.39 -21.45
N GLY A 435 16.88 7.95 -22.43
CA GLY A 435 18.35 8.00 -22.38
C GLY A 435 19.07 6.64 -22.41
N LEU A 436 18.64 5.71 -23.28
CA LEU A 436 19.38 4.47 -23.53
C LEU A 436 20.62 4.66 -24.42
N GLY A 437 20.82 5.82 -25.02
CA GLY A 437 21.86 6.07 -26.06
C GLY A 437 23.04 6.95 -25.67
N GLY A 438 23.14 7.42 -24.42
CA GLY A 438 24.28 8.24 -23.96
C GLY A 438 25.39 7.42 -23.34
N ALA A 439 26.64 7.90 -23.46
CA ALA A 439 27.84 7.26 -22.89
C ALA A 439 27.80 7.05 -21.37
N ASP A 440 26.75 7.50 -20.69
CA ASP A 440 26.51 7.36 -19.27
C ASP A 440 25.36 6.36 -19.00
N SER A 441 25.58 5.12 -19.44
CA SER A 441 24.67 3.98 -19.18
C SER A 441 24.69 3.53 -17.71
N SER A 442 25.07 4.39 -16.77
CA SER A 442 25.21 4.07 -15.34
C SER A 442 23.92 3.59 -14.66
N TRP A 443 22.75 3.86 -15.25
CA TRP A 443 21.47 3.36 -14.76
C TRP A 443 21.04 2.03 -15.41
N LEU A 444 21.62 1.66 -16.56
CA LEU A 444 21.57 0.30 -17.11
C LEU A 444 22.57 -0.62 -16.42
N THR A 445 23.52 -0.09 -15.66
CA THR A 445 24.40 -0.89 -14.81
C THR A 445 23.56 -1.50 -13.69
N ILE A 446 22.75 -2.45 -14.05
CA ILE A 446 22.24 -3.47 -13.17
C ILE A 446 23.51 -4.20 -12.73
N ARG A 447 24.04 -3.86 -11.57
CA ARG A 447 25.00 -4.74 -10.92
C ARG A 447 24.26 -6.05 -10.68
N LEU A 448 24.48 -6.98 -11.58
CA LEU A 448 24.29 -8.40 -11.38
C LEU A 448 25.35 -8.81 -10.37
N SER A 449 25.07 -8.69 -9.09
CA SER A 449 25.88 -9.27 -8.00
C SER A 449 24.97 -9.83 -6.94
#